data_cc36b186e7fe994b5e18c5b80e820a65
#
_entry.id   cc36b186e7fe994b5e18c5b80e820a65
#
_cell.length_a   1.000
_cell.length_b   1.000
_cell.length_c   1.000
_cell.angle_alpha   90.00
_cell.angle_beta   90.00
_cell.angle_gamma   90.00
#
_symmetry.space_group_name_H-M   'P 1'
#
loop_
_entity.id
_entity.type
_entity.pdbx_description
1 polymer ?
#
loop_
_entity_poly.entity_id
_entity_poly.type
_entity_poly.pdbx_seq_one_letter_code
_entity_poly.pdbx_strand_id
1 'polypeptide(L)' 'MKQGDKVKCISYPGIWTLVWYKEGDTTCAIQNETRRYVVKTSTLTLVKE' A
#
# COMPACT_ATOMS: atom_id res chain seq x y z
N MET A 1 3.35 7.54 -6.22
CA MET A 1 2.70 6.27 -5.82
C MET A 1 1.50 6.04 -6.72
N LYS A 2 1.32 4.83 -7.20
CA LYS A 2 0.23 4.48 -8.12
C LYS A 2 -0.11 3.00 -7.96
N GLN A 3 -1.26 2.60 -8.50
CA GLN A 3 -1.68 1.21 -8.46
C GLN A 3 -0.62 0.29 -9.09
N GLY A 4 -0.37 -0.84 -8.44
CA GLY A 4 0.65 -1.79 -8.85
C GLY A 4 1.99 -1.60 -8.19
N ASP A 5 2.23 -0.48 -7.52
CA ASP A 5 3.49 -0.22 -6.84
C ASP A 5 3.66 -1.13 -5.62
N LYS A 6 4.90 -1.48 -5.34
CA LYS A 6 5.24 -2.21 -4.11
C LYS A 6 5.46 -1.20 -2.99
N VAL A 7 4.87 -1.48 -1.83
CA VAL A 7 4.90 -0.57 -0.69
C VAL A 7 5.14 -1.33 0.60
N LYS A 8 5.60 -0.61 1.62
CA LYS A 8 5.68 -1.11 2.99
C LYS A 8 4.72 -0.30 3.85
N CYS A 9 4.06 -0.97 4.77
CA CYS A 9 3.15 -0.32 5.71
C CYS A 9 3.75 -0.34 7.11
N ILE A 10 3.64 0.78 7.82
CA ILE A 10 4.19 0.90 9.17
C ILE A 10 3.50 -0.06 10.15
N SER A 11 2.23 -0.38 9.92
CA SER A 11 1.45 -1.24 10.81
C SER A 11 1.55 -2.72 10.48
N TYR A 12 2.02 -3.06 9.30
CA TYR A 12 2.06 -4.45 8.84
C TYR A 12 3.41 -4.75 8.22
N PRO A 13 4.08 -5.83 8.67
CA PRO A 13 5.41 -6.18 8.13
C PRO A 13 5.31 -6.74 6.72
N GLY A 14 6.43 -6.70 6.01
CA GLY A 14 6.56 -7.29 4.68
C GLY A 14 6.29 -6.31 3.56
N ILE A 15 6.30 -6.85 2.35
CA ILE A 15 6.08 -6.07 1.13
C ILE A 15 4.64 -6.28 0.67
N TRP A 16 3.99 -5.19 0.35
CA TRP A 16 2.61 -5.19 -0.10
C TRP A 16 2.51 -4.61 -1.50
N THR A 17 1.47 -4.97 -2.24
CA THR A 17 1.16 -4.39 -3.53
C THR A 17 0.01 -3.42 -3.37
N LEU A 18 0.17 -2.21 -3.91
CA LEU A 18 -0.89 -1.20 -3.89
C LEU A 18 -1.91 -1.57 -4.95
N VAL A 19 -3.05 -2.12 -4.52
CA VAL A 19 -4.07 -2.62 -5.45
C VAL A 19 -5.13 -1.60 -5.78
N TRP A 20 -5.34 -0.61 -4.91
CA TRP A 20 -6.24 0.48 -5.17
C TRP A 20 -5.69 1.77 -4.57
N TYR A 21 -5.57 2.78 -5.39
CA TYR A 21 -5.11 4.09 -4.97
C TYR A 21 -5.67 5.15 -5.90
N LYS A 22 -6.18 6.22 -5.32
CA LYS A 22 -6.62 7.38 -6.07
C LYS A 22 -5.89 8.60 -5.55
N GLU A 23 -5.27 9.34 -6.45
CA GLU A 23 -4.56 10.56 -6.09
C GLU A 23 -5.49 11.55 -5.41
N GLY A 24 -5.04 12.12 -4.30
CA GLY A 24 -5.85 13.02 -3.49
C GLY A 24 -6.61 12.34 -2.36
N ASP A 25 -6.78 11.03 -2.42
CA ASP A 25 -7.40 10.29 -1.32
C ASP A 25 -6.38 10.04 -0.22
N THR A 26 -6.88 9.96 1.01
CA THR A 26 -6.05 9.68 2.19
C THR A 26 -5.95 8.20 2.48
N THR A 27 -6.74 7.36 1.82
CA THR A 27 -6.75 5.91 2.03
C THR A 27 -6.48 5.17 0.73
N CYS A 28 -5.97 3.96 0.87
CA CYS A 28 -5.72 3.07 -0.25
C CYS A 28 -5.84 1.63 0.21
N ALA A 29 -5.88 0.68 -0.73
CA ALA A 29 -5.92 -0.74 -0.43
C ALA A 29 -4.59 -1.38 -0.80
N ILE A 30 -4.08 -2.20 0.08
CA ILE A 30 -2.85 -2.97 -0.12
C ILE A 30 -3.15 -4.45 0.01
N GLN A 31 -2.39 -5.26 -0.68
CA GLN A 31 -2.60 -6.70 -0.71
C GLN A 31 -1.27 -7.43 -0.72
N ASN A 32 -1.24 -8.58 -0.05
CA ASN A 32 -0.16 -9.55 -0.22
C ASN A 32 -0.76 -10.88 -0.66
N GLU A 33 -0.02 -11.98 -0.54
CA GLU A 33 -0.47 -13.30 -1.00
C GLU A 33 -1.74 -13.78 -0.30
N THR A 34 -1.94 -13.38 0.95
CA THR A 34 -3.01 -13.95 1.79
C THR A 34 -3.98 -12.92 2.35
N ARG A 35 -3.63 -11.64 2.30
CA ARG A 35 -4.40 -10.61 3.00
C ARG A 35 -4.54 -9.33 2.17
N ARG A 36 -5.61 -8.61 2.47
CA ARG A 36 -5.87 -7.28 1.89
C ARG A 36 -6.33 -6.36 3.01
N TYR A 37 -5.77 -5.16 3.05
CA TYR A 37 -6.15 -4.16 4.05
C TYR A 37 -6.38 -2.81 3.37
N VAL A 38 -7.28 -2.03 3.97
CA VAL A 38 -7.44 -0.61 3.63
C VAL A 38 -6.70 0.18 4.71
N VAL A 39 -5.74 1.00 4.28
CA VAL A 39 -4.88 1.75 5.18
C VAL A 39 -4.75 3.20 4.71
N LYS A 40 -4.28 4.06 5.60
CA LYS A 40 -3.99 5.45 5.21
C LYS A 40 -2.70 5.50 4.40
N THR A 41 -2.71 6.28 3.32
CA THR A 41 -1.53 6.44 2.48
C THR A 41 -0.32 6.96 3.24
N SER A 42 -0.54 7.77 4.28
CA SER A 42 0.55 8.29 5.10
C SER A 42 1.33 7.21 5.85
N THR A 43 0.75 6.02 6.02
CA THR A 43 1.43 4.90 6.68
C THR A 43 2.27 4.07 5.72
N LEU A 44 2.24 4.39 4.43
CA LEU A 44 2.93 3.61 3.41
C LEU A 44 4.23 4.28 2.99
N THR A 45 5.21 3.45 2.66
CA THR A 45 6.46 3.87 2.07
C THR A 45 6.65 3.13 0.76
N LEU A 46 6.94 3.86 -0.31
CA LEU A 46 7.20 3.25 -1.61
C LEU A 46 8.50 2.45 -1.55
N VAL A 47 8.42 1.21 -2.00
CA VAL A 47 9.59 0.35 -2.09
C VAL A 47 10.27 0.60 -3.42
N LYS A 48 11.51 1.02 -3.38
CA LYS A 48 12.35 1.17 -4.58
C LYS A 48 13.25 -0.06 -4.70
N GLU A 49 13.24 -0.63 -5.86
CA GLU A 49 14.14 -1.73 -6.19
C GLU A 49 15.48 -1.19 -6.67
#